data_d586e687282840748ce402a0bfa72f97
#
_entry.id   d586e687282840748ce402a0bfa72f97
#
_cell.length_a   1.000
_cell.length_b   1.000
_cell.length_c   1.000
_cell.angle_alpha   90.00
_cell.angle_beta   90.00
_cell.angle_gamma   90.00
#
_symmetry.space_group_name_H-M   'P 1'
#
loop_
_entity.id
_entity.type
_entity.pdbx_description
1 polymer ?
#
loop_
_entity_poly.entity_id
_entity_poly.type
_entity_poly.pdbx_seq_one_letter_code
_entity_poly.pdbx_strand_id
1 'polypeptide(L)'
;KRGPNNPPALIQLATADQAFLFRLYPVMKLGPLVDILSDPEIIKTGVAMKDDLKNLYKIEEFDAAGFEDLATLAKSLKIEQTGLRNLTAIFFKQRLSKSAQLSNWQKRPLSPSQIKYAATDAWISRELYLIMKARLKRLD
;
A
#
# COMPACT_ATOMS: atom_id res chain seq x y z
N LYS A 1 1.59 -2.11 -13.58
CA LYS A 1 0.64 -3.00 -12.93
C LYS A 1 0.85 -4.43 -13.41
N ARG A 2 0.99 -5.35 -12.50
CA ARG A 2 1.23 -6.74 -12.88
C ARG A 2 -0.08 -7.46 -13.19
N GLY A 3 0.01 -8.49 -14.01
CA GLY A 3 -1.12 -9.34 -14.32
C GLY A 3 -1.52 -10.22 -13.14
N PRO A 4 -2.70 -10.87 -13.20
CA PRO A 4 -3.24 -11.63 -12.08
C PRO A 4 -2.39 -12.83 -11.65
N ASN A 5 -1.57 -13.38 -12.54
CA ASN A 5 -0.73 -14.54 -12.23
C ASN A 5 0.72 -14.18 -11.90
N ASN A 6 1.07 -12.91 -11.99
CA ASN A 6 2.43 -12.48 -11.69
C ASN A 6 2.64 -12.34 -10.19
N PRO A 7 3.76 -12.81 -9.64
CA PRO A 7 4.05 -12.61 -8.22
C PRO A 7 4.34 -11.14 -7.93
N PRO A 8 4.14 -10.69 -6.69
CA PRO A 8 4.53 -9.34 -6.32
C PRO A 8 6.03 -9.19 -6.39
N ALA A 9 6.49 -8.08 -6.96
CA ALA A 9 7.92 -7.80 -7.10
C ALA A 9 8.48 -7.02 -5.92
N LEU A 10 7.63 -6.26 -5.24
CA LEU A 10 8.07 -5.29 -4.24
C LEU A 10 6.98 -5.10 -3.18
N ILE A 11 7.39 -4.99 -1.92
CA ILE A 11 6.54 -4.50 -0.85
C ILE A 11 7.09 -3.16 -0.40
N GLN A 12 6.23 -2.17 -0.28
CA GLN A 12 6.59 -0.88 0.28
C GLN A 12 5.81 -0.61 1.56
N LEU A 13 6.51 -0.18 2.58
CA LEU A 13 5.94 0.17 3.88
C LEU A 13 6.46 1.54 4.30
N ALA A 14 5.64 2.33 4.97
CA ALA A 14 6.07 3.63 5.45
C ALA A 14 5.58 3.90 6.86
N THR A 15 6.45 4.59 7.61
CA THR A 15 6.10 5.22 8.88
C THR A 15 5.93 6.71 8.64
N ALA A 16 5.85 7.51 9.70
CA ALA A 16 5.69 8.97 9.57
C ALA A 16 6.84 9.62 8.81
N ASP A 17 8.05 9.09 8.95
CA ASP A 17 9.27 9.74 8.45
C ASP A 17 10.20 8.83 7.67
N GLN A 18 9.85 7.57 7.44
CA GLN A 18 10.67 6.63 6.69
C GLN A 18 9.82 5.76 5.79
N ALA A 19 10.39 5.38 4.65
CA ALA A 19 9.79 4.40 3.77
C ALA A 19 10.79 3.27 3.52
N PHE A 20 10.28 2.04 3.48
CA PHE A 20 11.07 0.84 3.30
C PHE A 20 10.57 0.09 2.08
N LEU A 21 11.47 -0.25 1.18
CA LEU A 21 11.14 -0.99 -0.03
C LEU A 21 11.82 -2.36 0.04
N PHE A 22 11.02 -3.41 -0.02
CA PHE A 22 11.51 -4.78 0.07
C PHE A 22 11.30 -5.47 -1.28
N ARG A 23 12.39 -5.85 -1.93
CA ARG A 23 12.30 -6.58 -3.17
C ARG A 23 12.03 -8.05 -2.87
N LEU A 24 10.97 -8.59 -3.41
CA LEU A 24 10.59 -9.98 -3.22
C LEU A 24 11.08 -10.88 -4.34
N TYR A 25 11.03 -10.38 -5.56
CA TYR A 25 11.50 -11.14 -6.72
C TYR A 25 13.02 -10.97 -6.88
N PRO A 26 13.77 -12.03 -7.16
CA PRO A 26 13.37 -13.41 -7.44
C PRO A 26 13.38 -14.35 -6.22
N VAL A 27 13.77 -13.89 -5.05
CA VAL A 27 13.93 -14.76 -3.87
C VAL A 27 12.60 -15.34 -3.38
N MET A 28 11.53 -14.56 -3.45
CA MET A 28 10.16 -14.98 -3.11
C MET A 28 10.02 -15.52 -1.70
N LYS A 29 10.53 -14.78 -0.73
CA LYS A 29 10.36 -15.04 0.71
C LYS A 29 9.98 -13.76 1.41
N LEU A 30 9.08 -13.85 2.38
CA LEU A 30 8.67 -12.71 3.18
C LEU A 30 9.61 -12.46 4.37
N GLY A 31 10.16 -13.54 4.94
CA GLY A 31 11.09 -13.44 6.06
C GLY A 31 10.49 -12.68 7.24
N PRO A 32 11.25 -11.73 7.83
CA PRO A 32 10.79 -10.98 9.00
C PRO A 32 9.53 -10.13 8.75
N LEU A 33 9.16 -9.87 7.49
CA LEU A 33 7.94 -9.13 7.19
C LEU A 33 6.69 -9.83 7.73
N VAL A 34 6.74 -11.15 7.88
CA VAL A 34 5.61 -11.91 8.45
C VAL A 34 5.25 -11.40 9.83
N ASP A 35 6.24 -11.05 10.65
CA ASP A 35 5.98 -10.54 12.00
C ASP A 35 5.19 -9.25 11.97
N ILE A 36 5.50 -8.35 11.04
CA ILE A 36 4.78 -7.09 10.89
C ILE A 36 3.37 -7.34 10.34
N LEU A 37 3.27 -8.18 9.32
CA LEU A 37 2.01 -8.44 8.64
C LEU A 37 1.02 -9.21 9.51
N SER A 38 1.51 -9.94 10.51
CA SER A 38 0.70 -10.74 11.42
C SER A 38 0.41 -10.05 12.75
N ASP A 39 1.00 -8.90 13.02
CA ASP A 39 0.86 -8.22 14.30
C ASP A 39 -0.37 -7.32 14.31
N PRO A 40 -1.39 -7.65 15.14
CA PRO A 40 -2.60 -6.82 15.21
C PRO A 40 -2.36 -5.44 15.81
N GLU A 41 -1.25 -5.23 16.52
CA GLU A 41 -0.92 -3.92 17.11
C GLU A 41 -0.30 -2.97 16.09
N ILE A 42 0.14 -3.48 14.94
CA ILE A 42 0.68 -2.66 13.88
C ILE A 42 -0.39 -2.55 12.80
N ILE A 43 -0.97 -1.35 12.65
CA ILE A 43 -1.96 -1.11 11.61
C ILE A 43 -1.26 -0.97 10.27
N LYS A 44 -1.68 -1.79 9.31
CA LYS A 44 -1.22 -1.69 7.92
C LYS A 44 -2.37 -1.17 7.07
N THR A 45 -2.11 -0.13 6.31
CA THR A 45 -3.17 0.49 5.51
C THR A 45 -2.73 0.68 4.07
N GLY A 46 -3.69 0.66 3.18
CA GLY A 46 -3.52 0.83 1.75
C GLY A 46 -4.86 0.75 1.09
N VAL A 47 -4.88 0.75 -0.23
CA VAL A 47 -6.10 0.70 -1.02
C VAL A 47 -6.25 -0.67 -1.65
N ALA A 48 -7.44 -1.28 -1.48
CA ALA A 48 -7.80 -2.55 -2.11
C ALA A 48 -6.76 -3.66 -1.87
N MET A 49 -6.43 -3.88 -0.59
CA MET A 49 -5.35 -4.79 -0.21
C MET A 49 -5.69 -6.28 -0.29
N LYS A 50 -6.95 -6.63 -0.52
CA LYS A 50 -7.39 -8.03 -0.52
C LYS A 50 -6.60 -8.88 -1.52
N ASP A 51 -6.44 -8.38 -2.75
CA ASP A 51 -5.71 -9.11 -3.78
C ASP A 51 -4.21 -9.15 -3.48
N ASP A 52 -3.67 -8.09 -2.90
CA ASP A 52 -2.28 -8.05 -2.50
C ASP A 52 -1.98 -9.12 -1.44
N LEU A 53 -2.85 -9.24 -0.44
CA LEU A 53 -2.71 -10.28 0.58
C LEU A 53 -2.80 -11.67 -0.02
N LYS A 54 -3.72 -11.88 -0.95
CA LYS A 54 -3.87 -13.15 -1.65
C LYS A 54 -2.57 -13.56 -2.36
N ASN A 55 -1.92 -12.58 -3.01
CA ASN A 55 -0.66 -12.83 -3.70
C ASN A 55 0.48 -13.10 -2.73
N LEU A 56 0.50 -12.43 -1.58
CA LEU A 56 1.50 -12.69 -0.56
C LEU A 56 1.36 -14.08 0.06
N TYR A 57 0.13 -14.56 0.23
CA TYR A 57 -0.12 -15.92 0.73
C TYR A 57 0.43 -17.00 -0.22
N LYS A 58 0.54 -16.70 -1.49
CA LYS A 58 1.17 -17.63 -2.45
C LYS A 58 2.67 -17.77 -2.23
N ILE A 59 3.29 -16.76 -1.63
CA ILE A 59 4.72 -16.79 -1.32
C ILE A 59 4.95 -17.51 0.01
N GLU A 60 4.16 -17.19 1.01
CA GLU A 60 4.32 -17.74 2.35
C GLU A 60 3.02 -17.54 3.11
N GLU A 61 2.54 -18.57 3.82
CA GLU A 61 1.33 -18.45 4.63
C GLU A 61 1.62 -17.68 5.91
N PHE A 62 0.68 -16.84 6.30
CA PHE A 62 0.73 -16.10 7.57
C PHE A 62 -0.68 -15.67 7.94
N ASP A 63 -0.87 -15.33 9.21
CA ASP A 63 -2.17 -14.87 9.70
C ASP A 63 -2.19 -13.33 9.66
N ALA A 64 -2.75 -12.77 8.60
CA ALA A 64 -2.82 -11.33 8.43
C ALA A 64 -3.67 -10.70 9.55
N ALA A 65 -3.16 -9.64 10.16
CA ALA A 65 -3.85 -8.93 11.23
C ALA A 65 -3.51 -7.44 11.17
N GLY A 66 -4.41 -6.60 11.64
CA GLY A 66 -4.19 -5.17 11.70
C GLY A 66 -4.30 -4.46 10.35
N PHE A 67 -4.95 -5.06 9.38
CA PHE A 67 -5.13 -4.43 8.07
C PHE A 67 -6.42 -3.60 8.06
N GLU A 68 -6.30 -2.32 7.68
CA GLU A 68 -7.43 -1.43 7.50
C GLU A 68 -7.36 -0.79 6.12
N ASP A 69 -8.32 -1.12 5.27
CA ASP A 69 -8.32 -0.70 3.88
C ASP A 69 -8.90 0.72 3.74
N LEU A 70 -8.17 1.59 3.05
CA LEU A 70 -8.61 2.97 2.80
C LEU A 70 -9.89 3.03 2.00
N ALA A 71 -10.13 2.05 1.13
CA ALA A 71 -11.36 2.02 0.35
C ALA A 71 -12.59 1.87 1.26
N THR A 72 -12.47 1.07 2.31
CA THR A 72 -13.54 0.91 3.31
C THR A 72 -13.80 2.22 4.05
N LEU A 73 -12.74 2.90 4.49
CA LEU A 73 -12.86 4.19 5.17
C LEU A 73 -13.48 5.24 4.24
N ALA A 74 -13.05 5.26 2.98
CA ALA A 74 -13.56 6.20 1.98
C ALA A 74 -15.07 6.02 1.78
N LYS A 75 -15.52 4.79 1.68
CA LYS A 75 -16.96 4.50 1.55
C LYS A 75 -17.75 4.99 2.75
N SER A 76 -17.18 4.84 3.95
CA SER A 76 -17.81 5.36 5.17
C SER A 76 -17.93 6.89 5.16
N LEU A 77 -17.05 7.57 4.42
CA LEU A 77 -17.08 9.01 4.23
C LEU A 77 -17.89 9.42 3.00
N LYS A 78 -18.62 8.49 2.37
CA LYS A 78 -19.44 8.73 1.19
C LYS A 78 -18.62 9.09 -0.06
N ILE A 79 -17.40 8.60 -0.14
CA ILE A 79 -16.55 8.77 -1.30
C ILE A 79 -16.70 7.54 -2.19
N GLU A 80 -17.08 7.74 -3.45
CA GLU A 80 -17.35 6.64 -4.37
C GLU A 80 -16.10 6.09 -5.04
N GLN A 81 -15.23 6.98 -5.51
CA GLN A 81 -13.99 6.57 -6.18
C GLN A 81 -12.87 6.47 -5.16
N THR A 82 -12.57 5.25 -4.74
CA THR A 82 -11.74 4.98 -3.58
C THR A 82 -10.27 4.67 -3.91
N GLY A 83 -9.87 4.83 -5.18
CA GLY A 83 -8.47 4.60 -5.56
C GLY A 83 -7.52 5.62 -4.95
N LEU A 84 -6.26 5.23 -4.78
CA LEU A 84 -5.26 6.07 -4.13
C LEU A 84 -5.09 7.43 -4.82
N ARG A 85 -5.08 7.44 -6.16
CA ARG A 85 -4.95 8.69 -6.92
C ARG A 85 -6.07 9.66 -6.62
N ASN A 86 -7.30 9.15 -6.57
CA ASN A 86 -8.47 10.00 -6.29
C ASN A 86 -8.46 10.51 -4.85
N LEU A 87 -8.16 9.65 -3.90
CA LEU A 87 -8.09 10.04 -2.49
C LEU A 87 -7.00 11.09 -2.27
N THR A 88 -5.85 10.92 -2.93
CA THR A 88 -4.76 11.88 -2.85
C THR A 88 -5.18 13.24 -3.42
N ALA A 89 -5.89 13.22 -4.55
CA ALA A 89 -6.42 14.46 -5.14
C ALA A 89 -7.42 15.15 -4.23
N ILE A 90 -8.31 14.40 -3.58
CA ILE A 90 -9.33 14.96 -2.69
C ILE A 90 -8.69 15.60 -1.46
N PHE A 91 -7.82 14.86 -0.77
CA PHE A 91 -7.33 15.28 0.55
C PHE A 91 -6.08 16.14 0.52
N PHE A 92 -5.22 15.95 -0.49
CA PHE A 92 -3.95 16.66 -0.58
C PHE A 92 -3.83 17.59 -1.78
N LYS A 93 -4.81 17.57 -2.68
CA LYS A 93 -4.79 18.39 -3.91
C LYS A 93 -3.55 18.09 -4.77
N GLN A 94 -3.08 16.85 -4.75
CA GLN A 94 -1.89 16.41 -5.47
C GLN A 94 -2.22 15.26 -6.42
N ARG A 95 -1.39 15.07 -7.43
CA ARG A 95 -1.52 13.98 -8.38
C ARG A 95 -0.36 13.00 -8.26
N LEU A 96 -0.70 11.71 -8.25
CA LEU A 96 0.31 10.65 -8.27
C LEU A 96 0.67 10.32 -9.72
N SER A 97 1.95 9.97 -9.95
CA SER A 97 2.45 9.63 -11.28
C SER A 97 1.86 8.31 -11.77
N LYS A 98 1.26 8.33 -12.97
CA LYS A 98 0.73 7.13 -13.60
C LYS A 98 1.81 6.36 -14.34
N SER A 99 2.78 7.06 -14.92
CA SER A 99 3.84 6.41 -15.70
C SER A 99 4.72 5.52 -14.82
N ALA A 100 5.04 5.96 -13.62
CA ALA A 100 5.81 5.14 -12.68
C ALA A 100 5.04 3.89 -12.27
N GLN A 101 3.72 4.01 -12.05
CA GLN A 101 2.87 2.89 -11.71
C GLN A 101 2.91 1.79 -12.78
N LEU A 102 2.98 2.18 -14.05
CA LEU A 102 2.92 1.26 -15.18
C LEU A 102 4.29 0.74 -15.63
N SER A 103 5.37 1.15 -14.96
CA SER A 103 6.72 0.74 -15.33
C SER A 103 7.04 -0.69 -14.90
N ASN A 104 8.19 -1.20 -15.34
CA ASN A 104 8.63 -2.57 -15.02
C ASN A 104 9.22 -2.62 -13.60
N TRP A 105 8.45 -3.16 -12.65
CA TRP A 105 8.83 -3.24 -11.24
C TRP A 105 9.79 -4.39 -10.92
N GLN A 106 10.08 -5.26 -11.89
CA GLN A 106 11.09 -6.30 -11.73
C GLN A 106 12.47 -5.84 -12.18
N LYS A 107 12.57 -4.64 -12.73
CA LYS A 107 13.82 -4.05 -13.20
C LYS A 107 14.84 -3.95 -12.07
N ARG A 108 16.11 -4.16 -12.41
CA ARG A 108 17.23 -4.03 -11.48
C ARG A 108 18.33 -3.16 -12.06
N PRO A 109 18.75 -2.11 -11.36
CA PRO A 109 18.12 -1.57 -10.16
C PRO A 109 16.83 -0.83 -10.51
N LEU A 110 15.98 -0.55 -9.51
CA LEU A 110 14.84 0.32 -9.71
C LEU A 110 15.34 1.73 -10.02
N SER A 111 14.61 2.42 -10.88
CA SER A 111 14.98 3.81 -11.20
C SER A 111 14.68 4.72 -10.00
N PRO A 112 15.35 5.88 -9.91
CA PRO A 112 14.99 6.86 -8.86
C PRO A 112 13.51 7.24 -8.87
N SER A 113 12.89 7.35 -10.06
CA SER A 113 11.45 7.61 -10.18
C SER A 113 10.61 6.52 -9.56
N GLN A 114 10.97 5.26 -9.78
CA GLN A 114 10.26 4.13 -9.21
C GLN A 114 10.36 4.10 -7.69
N ILE A 115 11.56 4.34 -7.16
CA ILE A 115 11.79 4.38 -5.71
C ILE A 115 10.95 5.49 -5.09
N LYS A 116 10.99 6.68 -5.68
CA LYS A 116 10.22 7.83 -5.20
C LYS A 116 8.72 7.54 -5.25
N TYR A 117 8.24 6.94 -6.32
CA TYR A 117 6.82 6.62 -6.47
C TYR A 117 6.36 5.63 -5.39
N ALA A 118 7.09 4.53 -5.20
CA ALA A 118 6.73 3.51 -4.22
C ALA A 118 6.78 4.05 -2.79
N ALA A 119 7.80 4.83 -2.47
CA ALA A 119 7.93 5.44 -1.15
C ALA A 119 6.79 6.43 -0.89
N THR A 120 6.45 7.24 -1.89
CA THR A 120 5.37 8.22 -1.80
C THR A 120 4.01 7.52 -1.61
N ASP A 121 3.74 6.46 -2.38
CA ASP A 121 2.50 5.69 -2.26
C ASP A 121 2.31 5.14 -0.86
N ALA A 122 3.36 4.55 -0.30
CA ALA A 122 3.30 4.00 1.04
C ALA A 122 3.07 5.09 2.09
N TRP A 123 3.81 6.19 1.98
CA TRP A 123 3.71 7.29 2.91
C TRP A 123 2.34 7.99 2.82
N ILE A 124 1.87 8.26 1.60
CA ILE A 124 0.57 8.94 1.41
C ILE A 124 -0.59 8.08 1.92
N SER A 125 -0.48 6.76 1.79
CA SER A 125 -1.50 5.85 2.31
C SER A 125 -1.65 6.00 3.83
N ARG A 126 -0.53 6.12 4.53
CA ARG A 126 -0.55 6.35 5.98
C ARG A 126 -1.18 7.70 6.32
N GLU A 127 -0.78 8.76 5.61
CA GLU A 127 -1.32 10.10 5.84
C GLU A 127 -2.82 10.17 5.58
N LEU A 128 -3.28 9.52 4.51
CA LEU A 128 -4.71 9.43 4.20
C LEU A 128 -5.47 8.69 5.30
N TYR A 129 -4.90 7.60 5.81
CA TYR A 129 -5.51 6.85 6.89
C TYR A 129 -5.76 7.76 8.11
N LEU A 130 -4.75 8.51 8.52
CA LEU A 130 -4.87 9.39 9.68
C LEU A 130 -5.92 10.47 9.48
N ILE A 131 -5.94 11.10 8.30
CA ILE A 131 -6.91 12.15 7.99
C ILE A 131 -8.33 11.58 7.95
N MET A 132 -8.51 10.44 7.28
CA MET A 132 -9.82 9.85 7.12
C MET A 132 -10.38 9.32 8.45
N LYS A 133 -9.53 8.74 9.30
CA LYS A 133 -9.95 8.31 10.63
C LYS A 133 -10.39 9.51 11.48
N ALA A 134 -9.64 10.60 11.41
CA ALA A 134 -10.00 11.82 12.13
C ALA A 134 -11.35 12.36 11.66
N ARG A 135 -11.62 12.33 10.36
CA ARG A 135 -12.89 12.77 9.80
C ARG A 135 -14.06 11.89 10.25
N LEU A 136 -13.86 10.58 10.27
CA LEU A 136 -14.88 9.65 10.73
C LEU A 136 -15.24 9.89 12.18
N LYS A 137 -14.25 10.20 13.02
CA LYS A 137 -14.49 10.52 14.44
C LYS A 137 -15.39 11.73 14.62
N ARG A 138 -15.29 12.73 13.73
CA ARG A 138 -16.12 13.94 13.80
C ARG A 138 -17.57 13.69 13.43
N LEU A 139 -17.86 12.60 12.73
CA LEU A 139 -19.22 12.27 12.33
C LEU A 139 -20.00 11.55 13.43
N ASP A 140 -19.32 11.02 14.43
CA ASP A 140 -19.95 10.27 15.54
C ASP A 140 -20.52 11.19 16.62
#